data_6558d372756b60bd30b64951c60d5176
#
_entry.id   6558d372756b60bd30b64951c60d5176
#
_cell.length_a   1.000
_cell.length_b   1.000
_cell.length_c   1.000
_cell.angle_alpha   90.00
_cell.angle_beta   90.00
_cell.angle_gamma   90.00
#
_symmetry.space_group_name_H-M   'P 1'
#
loop_
_entity.id
_entity.type
_entity.pdbx_description
1 polymer ?
#
loop_
_entity_poly.entity_id
_entity_poly.type
_entity_poly.pdbx_seq_one_letter_code
_entity_poly.pdbx_strand_id
1 'polypeptide(L)'
;MAFRGTFSVNNGHLTYDEGKTASEPLRIDRIDVEVQNFTNRPEENQEYPSQIRMNALFQDQSQMGLEGRANLLAIPVPRVEADLKVDRLQLKNLLPIAGRYNVQCTTGALDINGRMRYSKESTDIAIKELRLQDAKIDYVHSAATKPKEAQHAKKVAQKAKEVHQDPTVRVKVEHGKVLNSEVGFVNKATDPDYRVFISDMDMEVENLSNRLEEGTGIVKITGKFLGSGPMEWNAAFRPEKPRPDFDLSVKIVRTKVESFNNILRAYGELDTQHGMFAFFSELKVKDNQIRGYVKPLLKDVEVYDPEQDKDKPLAKQIYEAVVGGVLGLLENKSRKEAATVTDLSGPVENPHANTWQIVGNLVQNAFFKAILPGFERVR
;
A
#
# COMPACT_ATOMS: atom_id res chain seq x y z
N MET A 1 -12.35 26.26 41.14
CA MET A 1 -11.98 27.51 40.46
C MET A 1 -12.32 27.38 38.97
N ALA A 2 -13.01 28.35 38.40
CA ALA A 2 -13.31 28.38 36.96
C ALA A 2 -12.25 29.26 36.28
N PHE A 3 -11.79 28.85 35.11
CA PHE A 3 -10.91 29.68 34.27
C PHE A 3 -11.36 29.66 32.81
N ARG A 4 -11.09 30.73 32.11
CA ARG A 4 -11.21 30.87 30.64
C ARG A 4 -10.07 31.79 30.18
N GLY A 5 -9.37 31.41 29.12
CA GLY A 5 -8.27 32.19 28.62
C GLY A 5 -7.72 31.67 27.28
N THR A 6 -6.59 32.20 26.88
CA THR A 6 -5.84 31.74 25.73
C THR A 6 -4.57 31.02 26.21
N PHE A 7 -4.31 29.87 25.65
CA PHE A 7 -3.06 29.14 25.84
C PHE A 7 -2.29 29.19 24.52
N SER A 8 -0.99 29.51 24.58
CA SER A 8 -0.14 29.51 23.39
C SER A 8 1.23 28.89 23.67
N VAL A 9 1.75 28.24 22.65
CA VAL A 9 3.14 27.82 22.54
C VAL A 9 3.70 28.49 21.31
N ASN A 10 4.85 29.12 21.41
CA ASN A 10 5.51 29.80 20.32
C ASN A 10 6.91 29.21 20.12
N ASN A 11 7.25 28.88 18.88
CA ASN A 11 8.55 28.35 18.48
C ASN A 11 8.99 27.12 19.29
N GLY A 12 8.04 26.22 19.56
CA GLY A 12 8.34 24.94 20.20
C GLY A 12 9.11 24.00 19.27
N HIS A 13 9.80 23.02 19.88
CA HIS A 13 10.38 21.90 19.11
C HIS A 13 10.15 20.58 19.78
N LEU A 14 9.96 19.55 18.93
CA LEU A 14 9.85 18.17 19.32
C LEU A 14 10.86 17.34 18.55
N THR A 15 11.69 16.60 19.28
CA THR A 15 12.65 15.66 18.68
C THR A 15 12.29 14.25 19.15
N TYR A 16 12.18 13.34 18.19
CA TYR A 16 11.99 11.92 18.46
C TYR A 16 13.24 11.16 18.05
N ASP A 17 13.95 10.62 19.04
CA ASP A 17 15.16 9.80 18.88
C ASP A 17 14.94 8.46 19.59
N GLU A 18 15.14 7.36 18.86
CA GLU A 18 15.04 6.02 19.46
C GLU A 18 16.32 5.51 20.09
N GLY A 19 17.45 6.17 19.88
CA GLY A 19 18.76 5.78 20.43
C GLY A 19 19.29 4.41 19.95
N LYS A 20 18.68 3.79 18.96
CA LYS A 20 18.99 2.42 18.52
C LYS A 20 19.49 2.29 17.08
N THR A 21 19.40 3.32 16.28
CA THR A 21 19.79 3.30 14.87
C THR A 21 20.65 4.52 14.55
N ALA A 22 21.59 4.39 13.63
CA ALA A 22 22.40 5.48 13.09
C ALA A 22 21.58 6.48 12.21
N SER A 23 20.26 6.50 12.35
CA SER A 23 19.38 7.39 11.61
C SER A 23 19.24 8.74 12.34
N GLU A 24 19.18 9.82 11.57
CA GLU A 24 18.89 11.14 12.13
C GLU A 24 17.55 11.15 12.87
N PRO A 25 17.46 11.84 14.02
CA PRO A 25 16.20 11.95 14.75
C PRO A 25 15.14 12.69 13.94
N LEU A 26 13.89 12.35 14.14
CA LEU A 26 12.78 13.08 13.54
C LEU A 26 12.52 14.34 14.35
N ARG A 27 12.40 15.47 13.65
CA ARG A 27 12.19 16.79 14.27
C ARG A 27 10.92 17.44 13.75
N ILE A 28 10.20 18.07 14.66
CA ILE A 28 9.14 19.02 14.37
C ILE A 28 9.57 20.32 15.00
N ASP A 29 9.75 21.33 14.18
CA ASP A 29 10.29 22.62 14.56
C ASP A 29 9.27 23.74 14.35
N ARG A 30 9.52 24.91 14.95
CA ARG A 30 8.63 26.08 14.86
C ARG A 30 7.17 25.72 15.15
N ILE A 31 6.98 24.98 16.24
CA ILE A 31 5.64 24.59 16.66
C ILE A 31 5.00 25.82 17.31
N ASP A 32 4.04 26.39 16.60
CA ASP A 32 3.18 27.45 17.11
C ASP A 32 1.78 26.89 17.35
N VAL A 33 1.32 26.92 18.57
CA VAL A 33 -0.03 26.46 18.97
C VAL A 33 -0.75 27.62 19.65
N GLU A 34 -1.98 27.88 19.24
CA GLU A 34 -2.90 28.79 19.89
C GLU A 34 -4.21 28.07 20.20
N VAL A 35 -4.62 28.14 21.46
CA VAL A 35 -5.91 27.63 21.93
C VAL A 35 -6.65 28.79 22.57
N GLN A 36 -7.66 29.30 21.87
CA GLN A 36 -8.54 30.37 22.37
C GLN A 36 -9.73 29.79 23.13
N ASN A 37 -10.26 30.53 24.10
CA ASN A 37 -11.33 30.10 24.99
C ASN A 37 -11.05 28.76 25.71
N PHE A 38 -9.79 28.51 26.06
CA PHE A 38 -9.41 27.37 26.87
C PHE A 38 -10.06 27.48 28.24
N THR A 39 -10.93 26.52 28.60
CA THR A 39 -11.76 26.59 29.82
C THR A 39 -11.98 25.21 30.43
N ASN A 40 -12.07 25.19 31.76
CA ASN A 40 -12.49 23.99 32.53
C ASN A 40 -14.00 23.97 32.84
N ARG A 41 -14.73 24.99 32.41
CA ARG A 41 -16.20 25.06 32.51
C ARG A 41 -16.79 25.51 31.19
N PRO A 42 -17.02 24.57 30.25
CA PRO A 42 -17.76 24.86 29.03
C PRO A 42 -19.22 25.30 29.39
N GLU A 43 -19.81 26.09 28.56
CA GLU A 43 -21.24 26.41 28.66
C GLU A 43 -22.10 25.16 28.44
N GLU A 44 -23.28 25.14 28.99
CA GLU A 44 -24.24 24.03 28.82
C GLU A 44 -24.48 23.80 27.31
N ASN A 45 -24.26 22.56 26.82
CA ASN A 45 -24.33 22.17 25.41
C ASN A 45 -23.18 22.62 24.49
N GLN A 46 -22.10 23.19 25.01
CA GLN A 46 -20.93 23.54 24.21
C GLN A 46 -19.96 22.36 24.12
N GLU A 47 -20.09 21.56 23.07
CA GLU A 47 -19.26 20.36 22.86
C GLU A 47 -17.78 20.69 22.64
N TYR A 48 -17.49 21.79 21.92
CA TYR A 48 -16.13 22.28 21.56
C TYR A 48 -15.98 23.75 21.99
N PRO A 49 -15.61 24.02 23.25
CA PRO A 49 -15.52 25.39 23.78
C PRO A 49 -14.33 26.18 23.25
N SER A 50 -13.26 25.50 22.79
CA SER A 50 -12.01 26.14 22.40
C SER A 50 -11.81 26.10 20.89
N GLN A 51 -11.24 27.17 20.33
CA GLN A 51 -10.65 27.14 18.98
C GLN A 51 -9.17 26.75 19.10
N ILE A 52 -8.70 25.89 18.20
CA ILE A 52 -7.31 25.45 18.15
C ILE A 52 -6.72 25.74 16.78
N ARG A 53 -5.52 26.30 16.76
CA ARG A 53 -4.69 26.45 15.58
C ARG A 53 -3.29 25.99 15.91
N MET A 54 -2.70 25.18 15.02
CA MET A 54 -1.31 24.75 15.10
C MET A 54 -0.65 24.90 13.73
N ASN A 55 0.57 25.42 13.72
CA ASN A 55 1.47 25.39 12.58
C ASN A 55 2.81 24.81 13.04
N ALA A 56 3.47 24.06 12.19
CA ALA A 56 4.76 23.48 12.48
C ALA A 56 5.53 23.17 11.19
N LEU A 57 6.84 22.94 11.32
CA LEU A 57 7.69 22.44 10.24
C LEU A 57 8.21 21.05 10.60
N PHE A 58 7.99 20.06 9.74
CA PHE A 58 8.62 18.77 9.86
C PHE A 58 9.95 18.76 9.11
N GLN A 59 11.04 18.43 9.82
CA GLN A 59 12.41 18.41 9.28
C GLN A 59 12.79 19.73 8.56
N ASP A 60 12.41 20.88 9.13
CA ASP A 60 12.65 22.23 8.61
C ASP A 60 12.14 22.51 7.18
N GLN A 61 11.36 21.63 6.58
CA GLN A 61 10.97 21.72 5.17
C GLN A 61 9.46 21.64 4.92
N SER A 62 8.79 20.70 5.58
CA SER A 62 7.39 20.38 5.29
C SER A 62 6.47 21.12 6.25
N GLN A 63 5.55 21.91 5.71
CA GLN A 63 4.59 22.63 6.52
C GLN A 63 3.47 21.71 6.98
N MET A 64 3.13 21.80 8.26
CA MET A 64 2.02 21.12 8.88
C MET A 64 1.10 22.15 9.53
N GLY A 65 -0.19 22.04 9.27
CA GLY A 65 -1.22 22.90 9.85
C GLY A 65 -2.38 22.08 10.38
N LEU A 66 -2.94 22.57 11.50
CA LEU A 66 -4.19 22.05 12.06
C LEU A 66 -5.00 23.26 12.54
N GLU A 67 -6.26 23.34 12.10
CA GLU A 67 -7.17 24.41 12.52
C GLU A 67 -8.56 23.85 12.77
N GLY A 68 -9.16 24.21 13.91
CA GLY A 68 -10.46 23.68 14.26
C GLY A 68 -10.93 24.08 15.65
N ARG A 69 -11.66 23.17 16.28
CA ARG A 69 -12.26 23.37 17.60
C ARG A 69 -12.03 22.15 18.49
N ALA A 70 -11.94 22.39 19.79
CA ALA A 70 -11.61 21.34 20.73
C ALA A 70 -12.26 21.54 22.10
N ASN A 71 -12.43 20.44 22.82
CA ASN A 71 -12.55 20.40 24.26
C ASN A 71 -11.39 19.58 24.82
N LEU A 72 -10.29 20.26 25.12
CA LEU A 72 -9.05 19.59 25.54
C LEU A 72 -9.12 19.00 26.94
N LEU A 73 -10.08 19.47 27.76
CA LEU A 73 -10.30 19.01 29.13
C LEU A 73 -11.48 18.05 29.26
N ALA A 74 -12.04 17.59 28.15
CA ALA A 74 -13.11 16.59 28.19
C ALA A 74 -12.60 15.27 28.79
N ILE A 75 -13.46 14.63 29.60
CA ILE A 75 -13.15 13.36 30.29
C ILE A 75 -14.00 12.27 29.60
N PRO A 76 -13.44 11.08 29.33
CA PRO A 76 -12.11 10.57 29.69
C PRO A 76 -10.99 10.94 28.69
N VAL A 77 -11.33 11.49 27.55
CA VAL A 77 -10.36 11.89 26.49
C VAL A 77 -10.73 13.23 25.90
N PRO A 78 -9.79 14.01 25.37
CA PRO A 78 -10.08 15.23 24.64
C PRO A 78 -11.03 14.98 23.46
N ARG A 79 -11.80 16.02 23.10
CA ARG A 79 -12.58 16.07 21.85
C ARG A 79 -11.95 17.09 20.93
N VAL A 80 -11.71 16.69 19.68
CA VAL A 80 -11.07 17.54 18.66
C VAL A 80 -11.82 17.36 17.35
N GLU A 81 -12.14 18.47 16.69
CA GLU A 81 -12.56 18.47 15.29
C GLU A 81 -11.75 19.55 14.56
N ALA A 82 -10.92 19.12 13.60
CA ALA A 82 -10.00 20.02 12.95
C ALA A 82 -9.73 19.62 11.50
N ASP A 83 -9.48 20.62 10.66
CA ASP A 83 -8.89 20.44 9.36
C ASP A 83 -7.38 20.26 9.51
N LEU A 84 -6.82 19.30 8.79
CA LEU A 84 -5.41 18.92 8.77
C LEU A 84 -4.84 19.25 7.40
N LYS A 85 -3.68 19.89 7.37
CA LYS A 85 -2.93 20.18 6.16
C LYS A 85 -1.47 19.78 6.32
N VAL A 86 -0.93 19.07 5.35
CA VAL A 86 0.49 18.76 5.25
C VAL A 86 0.94 19.11 3.85
N ASP A 87 1.87 20.03 3.72
CA ASP A 87 2.36 20.50 2.44
C ASP A 87 3.79 20.00 2.20
N ARG A 88 4.00 19.34 1.07
CA ARG A 88 5.30 18.94 0.52
C ARG A 88 6.16 18.12 1.50
N LEU A 89 5.54 17.15 2.19
CA LEU A 89 6.26 16.21 3.04
C LEU A 89 7.23 15.39 2.19
N GLN A 90 8.53 15.62 2.39
CA GLN A 90 9.56 14.88 1.66
C GLN A 90 9.67 13.46 2.20
N LEU A 91 9.42 12.45 1.36
CA LEU A 91 9.41 11.04 1.78
C LEU A 91 10.76 10.57 2.32
N LYS A 92 11.88 11.11 1.82
CA LYS A 92 13.22 10.81 2.34
C LYS A 92 13.35 11.10 3.84
N ASN A 93 12.61 12.09 4.35
CA ASN A 93 12.61 12.46 5.76
C ASN A 93 11.87 11.43 6.65
N LEU A 94 11.10 10.51 6.03
CA LEU A 94 10.45 9.40 6.73
C LEU A 94 11.29 8.12 6.79
N LEU A 95 12.49 8.11 6.20
CA LEU A 95 13.38 6.94 6.20
C LEU A 95 13.63 6.33 7.58
N PRO A 96 13.78 7.10 8.68
CA PRO A 96 13.96 6.54 10.02
C PRO A 96 12.77 5.65 10.46
N ILE A 97 11.56 5.95 10.00
CA ILE A 97 10.36 5.15 10.26
C ILE A 97 10.21 4.05 9.20
N ALA A 98 10.26 4.41 7.92
CA ALA A 98 10.05 3.52 6.79
C ALA A 98 11.04 2.35 6.75
N GLY A 99 12.31 2.62 7.07
CA GLY A 99 13.37 1.61 7.10
C GLY A 99 13.12 0.46 8.09
N ARG A 100 12.33 0.69 9.15
CA ARG A 100 11.92 -0.37 10.10
C ARG A 100 11.03 -1.43 9.45
N TYR A 101 10.33 -1.03 8.40
CA TYR A 101 9.43 -1.88 7.62
C TYR A 101 10.06 -2.32 6.30
N ASN A 102 11.39 -2.20 6.17
CA ASN A 102 12.14 -2.49 4.95
C ASN A 102 11.70 -1.65 3.75
N VAL A 103 11.15 -0.48 3.98
CA VAL A 103 10.75 0.47 2.94
C VAL A 103 11.84 1.53 2.79
N GLN A 104 12.32 1.71 1.58
CA GLN A 104 13.25 2.75 1.19
C GLN A 104 12.53 3.78 0.33
N CYS A 105 12.60 5.06 0.72
CA CYS A 105 12.02 6.18 -0.01
C CYS A 105 13.16 7.14 -0.35
N THR A 106 13.56 7.24 -1.60
CA THR A 106 14.70 8.08 -2.00
C THR A 106 14.26 9.48 -2.42
N THR A 107 13.11 9.58 -3.07
CA THR A 107 12.50 10.83 -3.54
C THR A 107 11.01 10.81 -3.29
N GLY A 108 10.37 11.94 -3.51
CA GLY A 108 8.92 12.11 -3.49
C GLY A 108 8.46 13.15 -2.48
N ALA A 109 7.37 13.82 -2.85
CA ALA A 109 6.69 14.80 -2.03
C ALA A 109 5.22 14.40 -1.85
N LEU A 110 4.75 14.47 -0.61
CA LEU A 110 3.38 14.11 -0.21
C LEU A 110 2.65 15.34 0.30
N ASP A 111 1.50 15.64 -0.29
CA ASP A 111 0.54 16.62 0.19
C ASP A 111 -0.69 15.91 0.73
N ILE A 112 -1.20 16.38 1.87
CA ILE A 112 -2.41 15.86 2.50
C ILE A 112 -3.30 17.03 2.90
N ASN A 113 -4.58 16.95 2.55
CA ASN A 113 -5.63 17.84 3.03
C ASN A 113 -6.80 16.99 3.52
N GLY A 114 -7.24 17.21 4.73
CA GLY A 114 -8.28 16.38 5.32
C GLY A 114 -8.91 17.00 6.55
N ARG A 115 -9.78 16.26 7.17
CA ARG A 115 -10.44 16.58 8.43
C ARG A 115 -10.32 15.40 9.38
N MET A 116 -10.05 15.68 10.63
CA MET A 116 -10.12 14.70 11.71
C MET A 116 -11.18 15.09 12.75
N ARG A 117 -11.85 14.08 13.26
CA ARG A 117 -12.68 14.17 14.46
C ARG A 117 -12.24 13.08 15.42
N TYR A 118 -11.93 13.46 16.63
CA TYR A 118 -11.52 12.56 17.68
C TYR A 118 -12.33 12.80 18.95
N SER A 119 -12.94 11.75 19.46
CA SER A 119 -13.65 11.75 20.73
C SER A 119 -13.56 10.37 21.37
N LYS A 120 -14.19 10.18 22.54
CA LYS A 120 -14.37 8.87 23.17
C LYS A 120 -15.19 7.93 22.27
N GLU A 121 -16.16 8.47 21.58
CA GLU A 121 -17.18 7.75 20.82
C GLU A 121 -16.66 7.33 19.44
N SER A 122 -15.81 8.18 18.82
CA SER A 122 -15.33 7.92 17.46
C SER A 122 -14.00 8.61 17.14
N THR A 123 -13.29 7.99 16.20
CA THR A 123 -12.13 8.57 15.51
C THR A 123 -12.44 8.55 14.01
N ASP A 124 -12.75 9.71 13.46
CA ASP A 124 -13.00 9.91 12.03
C ASP A 124 -11.83 10.65 11.40
N ILE A 125 -11.23 10.09 10.36
CA ILE A 125 -10.19 10.73 9.56
C ILE A 125 -10.67 10.70 8.10
N ALA A 126 -11.03 11.86 7.57
CA ALA A 126 -11.42 12.04 6.18
C ALA A 126 -10.31 12.81 5.43
N ILE A 127 -9.54 12.11 4.64
CA ILE A 127 -8.54 12.70 3.73
C ILE A 127 -9.29 13.08 2.46
N LYS A 128 -9.51 14.38 2.27
CA LYS A 128 -10.20 14.93 1.09
C LYS A 128 -9.33 14.80 -0.14
N GLU A 129 -8.06 15.16 0.00
CA GLU A 129 -7.08 15.10 -1.06
C GLU A 129 -5.75 14.56 -0.51
N LEU A 130 -5.22 13.56 -1.20
CA LEU A 130 -3.88 13.03 -1.02
C LEU A 130 -3.16 13.10 -2.35
N ARG A 131 -2.00 13.73 -2.40
CA ARG A 131 -1.19 13.82 -3.62
C ARG A 131 0.26 13.44 -3.32
N LEU A 132 0.71 12.38 -3.95
CA LEU A 132 2.10 11.92 -3.94
C LEU A 132 2.69 12.13 -5.33
N GLN A 133 3.86 12.72 -5.43
CA GLN A 133 4.50 12.94 -6.72
C GLN A 133 6.00 12.69 -6.69
N ASP A 134 6.52 12.24 -7.83
CA ASP A 134 7.95 11.97 -8.08
C ASP A 134 8.55 11.03 -7.02
N ALA A 135 7.74 10.11 -6.49
CA ALA A 135 8.15 9.19 -5.47
C ALA A 135 8.92 7.99 -6.06
N LYS A 136 10.02 7.64 -5.39
CA LYS A 136 10.72 6.38 -5.63
C LYS A 136 10.75 5.59 -4.33
N ILE A 137 9.99 4.48 -4.32
CA ILE A 137 9.75 3.66 -3.13
C ILE A 137 10.09 2.21 -3.45
N ASP A 138 10.95 1.61 -2.66
CA ASP A 138 11.31 0.19 -2.74
C ASP A 138 11.04 -0.53 -1.42
N TYR A 139 10.40 -1.68 -1.49
CA TYR A 139 10.40 -2.66 -0.41
C TYR A 139 11.61 -3.59 -0.59
N VAL A 140 12.49 -3.66 0.41
CA VAL A 140 13.73 -4.44 0.33
C VAL A 140 13.63 -5.69 1.18
N HIS A 141 13.56 -6.84 0.52
CA HIS A 141 13.60 -8.17 1.15
C HIS A 141 15.04 -8.69 1.22
N SER A 142 15.43 -9.29 2.34
CA SER A 142 16.70 -9.96 2.50
C SER A 142 16.58 -11.18 3.42
N ALA A 143 17.54 -12.11 3.34
CA ALA A 143 17.59 -13.25 4.24
C ALA A 143 17.66 -12.83 5.72
N ALA A 144 18.36 -11.74 6.02
CA ALA A 144 18.49 -11.20 7.37
C ALA A 144 17.20 -10.57 7.91
N THR A 145 16.35 -10.01 7.06
CA THR A 145 15.10 -9.33 7.46
C THR A 145 13.89 -10.25 7.46
N LYS A 146 13.94 -11.39 6.78
CA LYS A 146 12.83 -12.35 6.62
C LYS A 146 12.06 -12.69 7.91
N PRO A 147 12.69 -12.98 9.08
CA PRO A 147 11.94 -13.28 10.31
C PRO A 147 11.16 -12.08 10.85
N LYS A 148 11.75 -10.87 10.74
CA LYS A 148 11.09 -9.61 11.16
C LYS A 148 9.96 -9.24 10.23
N GLU A 149 10.12 -9.47 8.92
CA GLU A 149 9.10 -9.22 7.90
C GLU A 149 7.83 -10.02 8.17
N ALA A 150 7.96 -11.32 8.43
CA ALA A 150 6.83 -12.18 8.78
C ALA A 150 6.10 -11.71 10.05
N GLN A 151 6.85 -11.25 11.06
CA GLN A 151 6.29 -10.71 12.29
C GLN A 151 5.57 -9.37 12.05
N HIS A 152 6.17 -8.48 11.25
CA HIS A 152 5.57 -7.20 10.88
C HIS A 152 4.30 -7.40 10.05
N ALA A 153 4.33 -8.29 9.07
CA ALA A 153 3.16 -8.61 8.25
C ALA A 153 1.98 -9.10 9.12
N LYS A 154 2.25 -9.99 10.09
CA LYS A 154 1.22 -10.44 11.06
C LYS A 154 0.66 -9.28 11.89
N LYS A 155 1.52 -8.39 12.41
CA LYS A 155 1.09 -7.23 13.22
C LYS A 155 0.26 -6.24 12.38
N VAL A 156 0.68 -5.97 11.13
CA VAL A 156 -0.06 -5.09 10.23
C VAL A 156 -1.42 -5.69 9.88
N ALA A 157 -1.47 -6.98 9.53
CA ALA A 157 -2.72 -7.68 9.25
C ALA A 157 -3.67 -7.69 10.47
N GLN A 158 -3.14 -7.90 11.67
CA GLN A 158 -3.94 -7.86 12.89
C GLN A 158 -4.48 -6.45 13.16
N LYS A 159 -3.65 -5.40 13.06
CA LYS A 159 -4.09 -4.02 13.23
C LYS A 159 -5.11 -3.60 12.17
N ALA A 160 -4.90 -3.98 10.90
CA ALA A 160 -5.86 -3.72 9.84
C ALA A 160 -7.22 -4.37 10.12
N LYS A 161 -7.21 -5.60 10.66
CA LYS A 161 -8.42 -6.30 11.09
C LYS A 161 -9.10 -5.58 12.27
N GLU A 162 -8.34 -5.15 13.28
CA GLU A 162 -8.84 -4.40 14.43
C GLU A 162 -9.50 -3.10 13.98
N VAL A 163 -8.84 -2.29 13.14
CA VAL A 163 -9.37 -1.03 12.60
C VAL A 163 -10.61 -1.25 11.73
N HIS A 164 -10.64 -2.32 10.93
CA HIS A 164 -11.81 -2.66 10.12
C HIS A 164 -13.01 -3.12 10.98
N GLN A 165 -12.74 -3.81 12.07
CA GLN A 165 -13.77 -4.33 12.97
C GLN A 165 -14.20 -3.32 14.05
N ASP A 166 -13.42 -2.27 14.29
CA ASP A 166 -13.74 -1.25 15.26
C ASP A 166 -14.79 -0.27 14.70
N PRO A 167 -16.03 -0.30 15.20
CA PRO A 167 -17.09 0.58 14.70
C PRO A 167 -16.85 2.05 15.04
N THR A 168 -15.91 2.35 15.93
CA THR A 168 -15.57 3.72 16.34
C THR A 168 -14.50 4.36 15.49
N VAL A 169 -13.75 3.58 14.66
CA VAL A 169 -12.68 4.11 13.81
C VAL A 169 -13.10 4.13 12.35
N ARG A 170 -13.07 5.31 11.76
CA ARG A 170 -13.32 5.53 10.33
C ARG A 170 -12.13 6.25 9.70
N VAL A 171 -11.61 5.67 8.62
CA VAL A 171 -10.59 6.31 7.78
C VAL A 171 -11.07 6.27 6.35
N LYS A 172 -11.13 7.44 5.71
CA LYS A 172 -11.58 7.59 4.33
C LYS A 172 -10.59 8.44 3.54
N VAL A 173 -10.29 8.02 2.32
CA VAL A 173 -9.62 8.83 1.30
C VAL A 173 -10.65 9.12 0.21
N GLU A 174 -11.03 10.38 0.05
CA GLU A 174 -12.02 10.80 -0.95
C GLU A 174 -11.38 10.81 -2.33
N HIS A 175 -10.25 11.52 -2.45
CA HIS A 175 -9.47 11.60 -3.68
C HIS A 175 -7.98 11.42 -3.37
N GLY A 176 -7.35 10.47 -4.04
CA GLY A 176 -5.91 10.23 -3.96
C GLY A 176 -5.29 10.22 -5.34
N LYS A 177 -4.13 10.87 -5.50
CA LYS A 177 -3.34 10.85 -6.72
C LYS A 177 -1.89 10.54 -6.43
N VAL A 178 -1.34 9.60 -7.16
CA VAL A 178 0.11 9.40 -7.27
C VAL A 178 0.51 9.74 -8.68
N LEU A 179 1.54 10.54 -8.85
CA LEU A 179 1.98 11.05 -10.15
C LEU A 179 3.46 10.77 -10.36
N ASN A 180 3.80 10.35 -11.58
CA ASN A 180 5.18 10.18 -12.06
C ASN A 180 6.08 9.44 -11.04
N SER A 181 5.58 8.34 -10.48
CA SER A 181 6.25 7.65 -9.39
C SER A 181 6.79 6.30 -9.81
N GLU A 182 7.67 5.73 -8.99
CA GLU A 182 8.24 4.40 -9.17
C GLU A 182 8.10 3.61 -7.88
N VAL A 183 7.53 2.41 -7.97
CA VAL A 183 7.38 1.50 -6.83
C VAL A 183 7.98 0.15 -7.20
N GLY A 184 8.85 -0.38 -6.33
CA GLY A 184 9.56 -1.61 -6.57
C GLY A 184 9.65 -2.54 -5.36
N PHE A 185 9.99 -3.77 -5.68
CA PHE A 185 10.38 -4.82 -4.74
C PHE A 185 11.79 -5.26 -5.08
N VAL A 186 12.70 -5.16 -4.13
CA VAL A 186 14.10 -5.59 -4.26
C VAL A 186 14.30 -6.87 -3.46
N ASN A 187 14.73 -7.93 -4.10
CA ASN A 187 15.11 -9.17 -3.43
C ASN A 187 16.63 -9.29 -3.34
N LYS A 188 17.15 -9.15 -2.12
CA LYS A 188 18.58 -9.35 -1.79
C LYS A 188 18.85 -10.71 -1.14
N ALA A 189 17.89 -11.61 -1.15
CA ALA A 189 18.05 -12.97 -0.63
C ALA A 189 18.46 -13.98 -1.70
N THR A 190 18.63 -13.54 -2.96
CA THR A 190 19.01 -14.36 -4.11
C THR A 190 20.33 -13.85 -4.71
N ASP A 191 20.98 -14.70 -5.52
CA ASP A 191 22.15 -14.37 -6.31
C ASP A 191 21.84 -14.71 -7.79
N PRO A 192 21.80 -13.71 -8.69
CA PRO A 192 21.92 -12.27 -8.41
C PRO A 192 20.70 -11.67 -7.66
N ASP A 193 20.93 -10.53 -7.02
CA ASP A 193 19.83 -9.68 -6.55
C ASP A 193 18.95 -9.26 -7.74
N TYR A 194 17.64 -9.10 -7.49
CA TYR A 194 16.75 -8.59 -8.53
C TYR A 194 15.75 -7.56 -8.01
N ARG A 195 15.22 -6.75 -8.92
CA ARG A 195 14.20 -5.75 -8.65
C ARG A 195 13.04 -5.91 -9.62
N VAL A 196 11.81 -6.01 -9.08
CA VAL A 196 10.55 -5.91 -9.83
C VAL A 196 9.93 -4.57 -9.52
N PHE A 197 9.56 -3.81 -10.55
CA PHE A 197 9.08 -2.44 -10.34
C PHE A 197 8.09 -1.98 -11.42
N ILE A 198 7.37 -0.94 -11.07
CA ILE A 198 6.53 -0.17 -11.98
C ILE A 198 7.11 1.23 -11.99
N SER A 199 7.52 1.72 -13.16
CA SER A 199 7.98 3.09 -13.38
C SER A 199 6.94 3.93 -14.10
N ASP A 200 7.14 5.25 -14.12
CA ASP A 200 6.20 6.21 -14.69
C ASP A 200 4.76 5.94 -14.23
N MET A 201 4.64 5.64 -12.92
CA MET A 201 3.38 5.21 -12.33
C MET A 201 2.51 6.42 -11.99
N ASP A 202 1.31 6.43 -12.56
CA ASP A 202 0.23 7.28 -12.12
C ASP A 202 -0.86 6.42 -11.48
N MET A 203 -1.40 6.87 -10.33
CA MET A 203 -2.48 6.19 -9.64
C MET A 203 -3.55 7.19 -9.24
N GLU A 204 -4.80 6.82 -9.46
CA GLU A 204 -5.98 7.53 -8.97
C GLU A 204 -6.75 6.64 -7.99
N VAL A 205 -7.13 7.24 -6.87
CA VAL A 205 -7.93 6.60 -5.83
C VAL A 205 -9.16 7.45 -5.57
N GLU A 206 -10.33 6.84 -5.60
CA GLU A 206 -11.58 7.50 -5.27
C GLU A 206 -12.32 6.70 -4.20
N ASN A 207 -12.84 7.40 -3.19
CA ASN A 207 -13.73 6.87 -2.18
C ASN A 207 -13.24 5.59 -1.47
N LEU A 208 -11.97 5.57 -1.08
CA LEU A 208 -11.38 4.43 -0.39
C LEU A 208 -11.58 4.56 1.12
N SER A 209 -12.25 3.59 1.76
CA SER A 209 -12.54 3.62 3.19
C SER A 209 -12.25 2.26 3.84
N ASN A 210 -11.92 2.29 5.14
CA ASN A 210 -11.91 1.06 5.94
C ASN A 210 -13.34 0.54 6.20
N ARG A 211 -14.36 1.39 5.97
CA ARG A 211 -15.77 1.03 5.96
C ARG A 211 -16.27 1.01 4.52
N LEU A 212 -16.45 -0.17 3.99
CA LEU A 212 -16.90 -0.36 2.61
C LEU A 212 -18.38 0.01 2.40
N GLU A 213 -19.12 0.37 3.44
CA GLU A 213 -20.55 0.75 3.40
C GLU A 213 -20.79 2.13 2.78
N GLU A 214 -19.73 2.86 2.41
CA GLU A 214 -19.82 4.27 2.01
C GLU A 214 -19.76 4.51 0.49
N GLY A 215 -20.06 3.51 -0.31
CA GLY A 215 -20.04 3.58 -1.76
C GLY A 215 -18.84 2.83 -2.36
N THR A 216 -18.80 2.77 -3.68
CA THR A 216 -17.75 2.04 -4.41
C THR A 216 -16.42 2.78 -4.34
N GLY A 217 -15.40 2.12 -3.81
CA GLY A 217 -14.01 2.59 -3.90
C GLY A 217 -13.41 2.18 -5.25
N ILE A 218 -12.70 3.10 -5.88
CA ILE A 218 -12.07 2.87 -7.19
C ILE A 218 -10.58 3.14 -7.07
N VAL A 219 -9.77 2.26 -7.67
CA VAL A 219 -8.33 2.44 -7.83
C VAL A 219 -7.98 2.18 -9.29
N LYS A 220 -7.28 3.13 -9.92
CA LYS A 220 -6.73 2.99 -11.27
C LYS A 220 -5.24 3.25 -11.22
N ILE A 221 -4.45 2.39 -11.85
CA ILE A 221 -3.00 2.54 -11.94
C ILE A 221 -2.60 2.37 -13.40
N THR A 222 -1.77 3.27 -13.89
CA THR A 222 -1.06 3.15 -15.15
C THR A 222 0.43 3.27 -14.92
N GLY A 223 1.25 2.75 -15.81
CA GLY A 223 2.71 2.82 -15.69
C GLY A 223 3.42 1.89 -16.66
N LYS A 224 4.69 1.60 -16.36
CA LYS A 224 5.51 0.67 -17.13
C LYS A 224 6.03 -0.44 -16.21
N PHE A 225 5.56 -1.65 -16.43
CA PHE A 225 6.06 -2.83 -15.76
C PHE A 225 7.50 -3.15 -16.20
N LEU A 226 8.43 -3.30 -15.25
CA LEU A 226 9.86 -3.49 -15.48
C LEU A 226 10.44 -2.45 -16.46
N GLY A 227 9.99 -1.20 -16.37
CA GLY A 227 10.48 -0.07 -17.14
C GLY A 227 10.12 -0.08 -18.64
N SER A 228 9.50 -1.11 -19.18
CA SER A 228 9.25 -1.26 -20.62
C SER A 228 7.81 -1.59 -20.99
N GLY A 229 7.10 -2.40 -20.19
CA GLY A 229 5.76 -2.89 -20.52
C GLY A 229 4.65 -1.94 -20.07
N PRO A 230 3.94 -1.25 -20.98
CA PRO A 230 2.75 -0.50 -20.60
C PRO A 230 1.80 -1.35 -19.77
N MET A 231 1.37 -0.80 -18.62
CA MET A 231 0.52 -1.49 -17.66
C MET A 231 -0.70 -0.63 -17.32
N GLU A 232 -1.84 -1.29 -17.21
CA GLU A 232 -3.08 -0.75 -16.66
C GLU A 232 -3.60 -1.70 -15.60
N TRP A 233 -3.95 -1.18 -14.42
CA TRP A 233 -4.60 -1.93 -13.36
C TRP A 233 -5.80 -1.15 -12.86
N ASN A 234 -6.96 -1.81 -12.78
CA ASN A 234 -8.19 -1.21 -12.29
C ASN A 234 -8.78 -2.11 -11.22
N ALA A 235 -9.24 -1.50 -10.14
CA ALA A 235 -9.99 -2.19 -9.10
C ALA A 235 -11.20 -1.39 -8.67
N ALA A 236 -12.31 -2.09 -8.43
CA ALA A 236 -13.53 -1.51 -7.88
C ALA A 236 -13.97 -2.32 -6.66
N PHE A 237 -14.04 -1.67 -5.51
CA PHE A 237 -14.42 -2.28 -4.23
C PHE A 237 -15.83 -1.83 -3.89
N ARG A 238 -16.76 -2.77 -3.76
CA ARG A 238 -18.17 -2.48 -3.46
C ARG A 238 -18.50 -2.74 -2.00
N PRO A 239 -19.27 -1.88 -1.37
CA PRO A 239 -19.51 -1.91 0.07
C PRO A 239 -20.66 -2.82 0.50
N GLU A 240 -21.08 -3.76 -0.31
CA GLU A 240 -22.32 -4.50 -0.06
C GLU A 240 -22.07 -5.75 0.80
N LYS A 241 -22.22 -5.65 2.12
CA LYS A 241 -22.29 -6.80 3.04
C LYS A 241 -20.94 -7.19 3.71
N PRO A 242 -21.00 -8.02 4.75
CA PRO A 242 -19.81 -8.47 5.50
C PRO A 242 -18.86 -9.38 4.71
N ARG A 243 -19.10 -9.57 3.41
CA ARG A 243 -18.29 -10.39 2.53
C ARG A 243 -17.59 -9.55 1.47
N PRO A 244 -16.37 -9.93 1.07
CA PRO A 244 -15.64 -9.22 0.03
C PRO A 244 -16.42 -9.19 -1.29
N ASP A 245 -16.56 -8.00 -1.87
CA ASP A 245 -17.10 -7.81 -3.21
C ASP A 245 -16.20 -6.79 -3.94
N PHE A 246 -15.43 -7.28 -4.92
CA PHE A 246 -14.59 -6.42 -5.73
C PHE A 246 -14.32 -7.03 -7.11
N ASP A 247 -14.04 -6.16 -8.07
CA ASP A 247 -13.52 -6.51 -9.37
C ASP A 247 -12.08 -6.02 -9.49
N LEU A 248 -11.26 -6.79 -10.19
CA LEU A 248 -9.87 -6.46 -10.47
C LEU A 248 -9.57 -6.80 -11.92
N SER A 249 -8.96 -5.88 -12.66
CA SER A 249 -8.41 -6.13 -13.99
C SER A 249 -6.95 -5.68 -14.06
N VAL A 250 -6.12 -6.47 -14.72
CA VAL A 250 -4.71 -6.18 -14.97
C VAL A 250 -4.41 -6.44 -16.43
N LYS A 251 -3.75 -5.48 -17.06
CA LYS A 251 -3.25 -5.59 -18.43
C LYS A 251 -1.81 -5.10 -18.47
N ILE A 252 -0.90 -5.97 -18.85
CA ILE A 252 0.50 -5.67 -19.11
C ILE A 252 0.80 -6.10 -20.54
N VAL A 253 1.42 -5.26 -21.33
CA VAL A 253 1.73 -5.59 -22.72
C VAL A 253 3.14 -5.16 -23.10
N ARG A 254 3.77 -5.90 -24.02
CA ARG A 254 5.07 -5.57 -24.60
C ARG A 254 6.18 -5.35 -23.56
N THR A 255 6.17 -6.08 -22.44
CA THR A 255 7.31 -6.09 -21.55
C THR A 255 8.45 -6.87 -22.20
N LYS A 256 9.63 -6.29 -22.26
CA LYS A 256 10.82 -6.99 -22.77
C LYS A 256 11.20 -8.12 -21.83
N VAL A 257 11.34 -9.34 -22.36
CA VAL A 257 11.65 -10.52 -21.52
C VAL A 257 13.03 -10.41 -20.89
N GLU A 258 13.96 -9.70 -21.52
CA GLU A 258 15.30 -9.43 -20.98
C GLU A 258 15.25 -8.68 -19.62
N SER A 259 14.18 -7.93 -19.37
CA SER A 259 13.96 -7.25 -18.08
C SER A 259 13.77 -8.24 -16.91
N PHE A 260 13.49 -9.50 -17.20
CA PHE A 260 13.37 -10.59 -16.20
C PHE A 260 14.69 -11.32 -15.94
N ASN A 261 15.78 -11.04 -16.68
CA ASN A 261 16.97 -11.86 -16.63
C ASN A 261 17.57 -12.05 -15.23
N ASN A 262 17.59 -11.01 -14.38
CA ASN A 262 18.06 -11.20 -13.02
C ASN A 262 17.17 -12.16 -12.22
N ILE A 263 15.86 -12.13 -12.45
CA ILE A 263 14.91 -13.08 -11.84
C ILE A 263 15.17 -14.49 -12.38
N LEU A 264 15.32 -14.63 -13.69
CA LEU A 264 15.55 -15.92 -14.34
C LEU A 264 16.86 -16.54 -13.91
N ARG A 265 17.94 -15.76 -13.80
CA ARG A 265 19.23 -16.21 -13.27
C ARG A 265 19.15 -16.62 -11.80
N ALA A 266 18.43 -15.84 -10.97
CA ALA A 266 18.27 -16.14 -9.54
C ALA A 266 17.58 -17.48 -9.27
N TYR A 267 16.75 -17.99 -10.20
CA TYR A 267 15.95 -19.20 -9.99
C TYR A 267 16.22 -20.32 -10.97
N GLY A 268 16.90 -20.10 -12.07
CA GLY A 268 17.01 -21.13 -13.10
C GLY A 268 18.30 -21.09 -13.93
N GLU A 269 19.23 -20.18 -13.62
CA GLU A 269 20.45 -19.96 -14.41
C GLU A 269 20.15 -19.66 -15.91
N LEU A 270 18.94 -19.17 -16.19
CA LEU A 270 18.43 -18.89 -17.52
C LEU A 270 18.64 -17.42 -17.88
N ASP A 271 18.89 -17.17 -19.14
CA ASP A 271 19.01 -15.83 -19.71
C ASP A 271 18.25 -15.73 -21.02
N THR A 272 17.63 -14.60 -21.29
CA THR A 272 16.88 -14.34 -22.51
C THR A 272 17.51 -13.20 -23.28
N GLN A 273 17.60 -13.32 -24.61
CA GLN A 273 18.15 -12.29 -25.49
C GLN A 273 17.04 -11.44 -26.10
N HIS A 274 15.92 -12.09 -26.45
CA HIS A 274 14.81 -11.44 -27.12
C HIS A 274 13.47 -12.03 -26.63
N GLY A 275 12.44 -11.25 -26.76
CA GLY A 275 11.06 -11.68 -26.53
C GLY A 275 10.19 -10.63 -25.87
N MET A 276 8.92 -10.88 -25.91
CA MET A 276 7.89 -10.02 -25.34
C MET A 276 7.00 -10.82 -24.39
N PHE A 277 6.79 -10.25 -23.20
CA PHE A 277 5.82 -10.74 -22.24
C PHE A 277 4.60 -9.83 -22.24
N ALA A 278 3.41 -10.46 -22.16
CA ALA A 278 2.17 -9.79 -21.85
C ALA A 278 1.38 -10.59 -20.81
N PHE A 279 0.58 -9.88 -20.03
CA PHE A 279 -0.26 -10.49 -19.01
C PHE A 279 -1.63 -9.82 -18.98
N PHE A 280 -2.68 -10.64 -18.95
CA PHE A 280 -4.06 -10.19 -18.83
C PHE A 280 -4.73 -10.98 -17.71
N SER A 281 -5.50 -10.30 -16.89
CA SER A 281 -6.30 -10.94 -15.84
C SER A 281 -7.54 -10.12 -15.58
N GLU A 282 -8.65 -10.78 -15.42
CA GLU A 282 -9.87 -10.22 -14.87
C GLU A 282 -10.37 -11.14 -13.77
N LEU A 283 -10.56 -10.62 -12.58
CA LEU A 283 -10.99 -11.35 -11.40
C LEU A 283 -12.18 -10.64 -10.79
N LYS A 284 -13.18 -11.40 -10.43
CA LYS A 284 -14.34 -10.95 -9.68
C LYS A 284 -14.45 -11.77 -8.41
N VAL A 285 -14.49 -11.11 -7.28
CA VAL A 285 -14.72 -11.73 -5.97
C VAL A 285 -16.07 -11.26 -5.46
N LYS A 286 -16.96 -12.21 -5.22
CA LYS A 286 -18.28 -11.96 -4.64
C LYS A 286 -18.72 -13.18 -3.83
N ASP A 287 -19.33 -12.94 -2.67
CA ASP A 287 -19.85 -14.00 -1.78
C ASP A 287 -18.84 -15.11 -1.48
N ASN A 288 -17.56 -14.73 -1.24
CA ASN A 288 -16.42 -15.63 -1.05
C ASN A 288 -16.09 -16.55 -2.25
N GLN A 289 -16.58 -16.22 -3.42
CA GLN A 289 -16.25 -16.94 -4.66
C GLN A 289 -15.38 -16.05 -5.55
N ILE A 290 -14.29 -16.61 -6.08
CA ILE A 290 -13.49 -16.00 -7.14
C ILE A 290 -14.00 -16.57 -8.48
N ARG A 291 -14.13 -15.69 -9.46
CA ARG A 291 -14.35 -16.04 -10.87
C ARG A 291 -13.50 -15.12 -11.73
N GLY A 292 -12.94 -15.66 -12.79
CA GLY A 292 -12.18 -14.87 -13.74
C GLY A 292 -11.16 -15.72 -14.50
N TYR A 293 -10.11 -15.06 -14.97
CA TYR A 293 -9.04 -15.72 -15.71
C TYR A 293 -7.69 -15.03 -15.51
N VAL A 294 -6.62 -15.78 -15.79
CA VAL A 294 -5.26 -15.28 -16.01
C VAL A 294 -4.75 -15.76 -17.35
N LYS A 295 -4.07 -14.87 -18.07
CA LYS A 295 -3.54 -15.12 -19.40
C LYS A 295 -2.14 -14.52 -19.56
N PRO A 296 -1.08 -15.22 -19.15
CA PRO A 296 0.29 -14.86 -19.51
C PRO A 296 0.54 -15.25 -20.98
N LEU A 297 1.22 -14.39 -21.70
CA LEU A 297 1.63 -14.59 -23.09
C LEU A 297 3.11 -14.29 -23.23
N LEU A 298 3.81 -15.18 -23.92
CA LEU A 298 5.20 -15.02 -24.32
C LEU A 298 5.27 -15.12 -25.84
N LYS A 299 5.95 -14.17 -26.45
CA LYS A 299 6.11 -14.09 -27.90
C LYS A 299 7.56 -13.91 -28.27
N ASP A 300 8.01 -14.66 -29.27
CA ASP A 300 9.35 -14.56 -29.88
C ASP A 300 10.49 -14.61 -28.85
N VAL A 301 10.39 -15.54 -27.87
CA VAL A 301 11.37 -15.68 -26.79
C VAL A 301 12.52 -16.56 -27.24
N GLU A 302 13.72 -16.00 -27.27
CA GLU A 302 14.97 -16.70 -27.49
C GLU A 302 15.75 -16.85 -26.17
N VAL A 303 16.11 -18.09 -25.83
CA VAL A 303 16.84 -18.45 -24.62
C VAL A 303 18.27 -18.79 -25.00
N TYR A 304 19.21 -18.29 -24.21
CA TYR A 304 20.61 -18.65 -24.35
C TYR A 304 20.96 -19.69 -23.27
N ASP A 305 20.78 -20.94 -23.59
CA ASP A 305 21.41 -22.07 -22.89
C ASP A 305 21.60 -23.28 -23.82
N PRO A 306 22.84 -23.61 -24.22
CA PRO A 306 23.15 -24.73 -25.11
C PRO A 306 22.98 -26.10 -24.46
N GLU A 307 22.95 -26.25 -23.14
CA GLU A 307 23.03 -27.55 -22.47
C GLU A 307 21.71 -27.99 -21.78
N GLN A 308 20.81 -27.09 -21.44
CA GLN A 308 19.57 -27.41 -20.67
C GLN A 308 18.29 -27.49 -21.51
N ASP A 309 18.34 -27.25 -22.80
CA ASP A 309 17.17 -27.07 -23.67
C ASP A 309 16.39 -28.36 -23.98
N LYS A 310 16.65 -29.45 -23.24
CA LYS A 310 16.11 -30.77 -23.62
C LYS A 310 14.72 -31.08 -23.06
N ASP A 311 14.26 -30.46 -21.95
CA ASP A 311 13.05 -31.01 -21.29
C ASP A 311 11.91 -30.05 -20.94
N LYS A 312 12.09 -28.72 -20.90
CA LYS A 312 10.97 -27.77 -20.66
C LYS A 312 11.19 -26.41 -21.30
N PRO A 313 10.40 -25.98 -22.27
CA PRO A 313 10.49 -24.64 -22.83
C PRO A 313 10.30 -23.58 -21.74
N LEU A 314 11.17 -22.54 -21.70
CA LEU A 314 11.11 -21.42 -20.76
C LEU A 314 9.70 -20.80 -20.68
N ALA A 315 9.03 -20.67 -21.83
CA ALA A 315 7.65 -20.22 -21.91
C ALA A 315 6.72 -21.01 -20.98
N LYS A 316 6.89 -22.33 -20.87
CA LYS A 316 6.11 -23.17 -19.98
C LYS A 316 6.42 -22.92 -18.51
N GLN A 317 7.70 -22.72 -18.16
CA GLN A 317 8.09 -22.44 -16.77
C GLN A 317 7.55 -21.09 -16.28
N ILE A 318 7.67 -20.03 -17.07
CA ILE A 318 7.09 -18.72 -16.74
C ILE A 318 5.56 -18.81 -16.64
N TYR A 319 4.92 -19.52 -17.59
CA TYR A 319 3.48 -19.73 -17.57
C TYR A 319 3.03 -20.46 -16.28
N GLU A 320 3.69 -21.57 -15.94
CA GLU A 320 3.35 -22.36 -14.75
C GLU A 320 3.56 -21.56 -13.46
N ALA A 321 4.59 -20.71 -13.40
CA ALA A 321 4.85 -19.84 -12.27
C ALA A 321 3.75 -18.79 -12.07
N VAL A 322 3.38 -18.08 -13.15
CA VAL A 322 2.31 -17.06 -13.12
C VAL A 322 0.97 -17.68 -12.75
N VAL A 323 0.59 -18.76 -13.44
CA VAL A 323 -0.68 -19.45 -13.21
C VAL A 323 -0.72 -20.09 -11.81
N GLY A 324 0.36 -20.76 -11.40
CA GLY A 324 0.45 -21.39 -10.08
C GLY A 324 0.36 -20.39 -8.93
N GLY A 325 0.94 -19.18 -9.09
CA GLY A 325 0.82 -18.10 -8.12
C GLY A 325 -0.62 -17.65 -7.92
N VAL A 326 -1.38 -17.49 -9.00
CA VAL A 326 -2.79 -17.10 -8.93
C VAL A 326 -3.70 -18.24 -8.43
N LEU A 327 -3.45 -19.47 -8.86
CA LEU A 327 -4.21 -20.65 -8.37
C LEU A 327 -4.05 -20.90 -6.88
N GLY A 328 -2.94 -20.44 -6.26
CA GLY A 328 -2.74 -20.52 -4.81
C GLY A 328 -3.74 -19.71 -3.99
N LEU A 329 -4.60 -18.92 -4.61
CA LEU A 329 -5.69 -18.17 -3.97
C LEU A 329 -6.97 -18.97 -3.79
N LEU A 330 -7.07 -20.13 -4.44
CA LEU A 330 -8.27 -20.97 -4.41
C LEU A 330 -8.11 -22.08 -3.37
N GLU A 331 -9.13 -22.27 -2.55
CA GLU A 331 -9.20 -23.35 -1.56
C GLU A 331 -9.11 -24.73 -2.22
N ASN A 332 -9.73 -24.88 -3.41
CA ASN A 332 -9.65 -26.07 -4.25
C ASN A 332 -9.00 -25.72 -5.59
N LYS A 333 -7.77 -26.19 -5.79
CA LYS A 333 -6.98 -25.97 -7.01
C LYS A 333 -7.58 -26.73 -8.18
N SER A 334 -8.61 -26.20 -8.81
CA SER A 334 -9.13 -26.76 -10.06
C SER A 334 -8.50 -26.03 -11.26
N ARG A 335 -7.88 -26.79 -12.15
CA ARG A 335 -7.22 -26.29 -13.34
C ARG A 335 -8.02 -26.76 -14.57
N LYS A 336 -8.60 -25.81 -15.32
CA LYS A 336 -9.08 -26.03 -16.67
C LYS A 336 -8.05 -25.45 -17.64
N GLU A 337 -7.33 -26.28 -18.33
CA GLU A 337 -6.30 -25.85 -19.27
C GLU A 337 -6.90 -25.54 -20.65
N ALA A 338 -6.85 -24.30 -21.07
CA ALA A 338 -6.72 -23.92 -22.45
C ALA A 338 -5.28 -23.40 -22.66
N ALA A 339 -4.64 -23.66 -23.80
CA ALA A 339 -3.20 -23.51 -24.02
C ALA A 339 -2.56 -22.16 -23.67
N THR A 340 -3.34 -21.11 -23.41
CA THR A 340 -2.87 -19.74 -23.08
C THR A 340 -3.74 -19.02 -22.05
N VAL A 341 -4.85 -19.57 -21.61
CA VAL A 341 -5.78 -18.96 -20.66
C VAL A 341 -6.09 -19.96 -19.56
N THR A 342 -6.00 -19.55 -18.30
CA THR A 342 -6.42 -20.35 -17.16
C THR A 342 -7.62 -19.70 -16.50
N ASP A 343 -8.76 -20.37 -16.59
CA ASP A 343 -9.97 -19.98 -15.88
C ASP A 343 -9.82 -20.25 -14.38
N LEU A 344 -10.24 -19.27 -13.58
CA LEU A 344 -10.23 -19.32 -12.14
C LEU A 344 -11.66 -19.32 -11.63
N SER A 345 -12.02 -20.36 -10.87
CA SER A 345 -13.31 -20.40 -10.20
C SER A 345 -13.22 -21.25 -8.93
N GLY A 346 -13.77 -20.73 -7.83
CA GLY A 346 -13.81 -21.45 -6.57
C GLY A 346 -13.92 -20.55 -5.35
N PRO A 347 -14.08 -21.15 -4.17
CA PRO A 347 -14.10 -20.39 -2.93
C PRO A 347 -12.74 -19.76 -2.64
N VAL A 348 -12.75 -18.60 -1.98
CA VAL A 348 -11.55 -17.95 -1.47
C VAL A 348 -10.96 -18.80 -0.35
N GLU A 349 -9.64 -18.97 -0.31
CA GLU A 349 -8.92 -19.81 0.66
C GLU A 349 -9.23 -19.44 2.12
N ASN A 350 -9.53 -18.17 2.40
CA ASN A 350 -9.94 -17.72 3.71
C ASN A 350 -11.26 -16.91 3.64
N PRO A 351 -12.42 -17.57 3.75
CA PRO A 351 -13.72 -16.91 3.62
C PRO A 351 -14.03 -15.90 4.73
N HIS A 352 -13.25 -15.89 5.80
CA HIS A 352 -13.36 -14.91 6.90
C HIS A 352 -12.38 -13.74 6.75
N ALA A 353 -11.55 -13.73 5.71
CA ALA A 353 -10.67 -12.62 5.41
C ALA A 353 -11.48 -11.40 4.97
N ASN A 354 -11.07 -10.21 5.41
CA ASN A 354 -11.65 -8.98 4.92
C ASN A 354 -11.17 -8.69 3.47
N THR A 355 -11.88 -7.81 2.76
CA THR A 355 -11.56 -7.43 1.37
C THR A 355 -10.09 -7.03 1.19
N TRP A 356 -9.53 -6.25 2.09
CA TRP A 356 -8.14 -5.77 2.03
C TRP A 356 -7.12 -6.90 2.19
N GLN A 357 -7.44 -7.88 3.03
CA GLN A 357 -6.59 -9.06 3.22
C GLN A 357 -6.60 -9.93 1.97
N ILE A 358 -7.76 -10.09 1.34
CA ILE A 358 -7.88 -10.85 0.08
C ILE A 358 -7.16 -10.12 -1.05
N VAL A 359 -7.33 -8.81 -1.18
CA VAL A 359 -6.61 -8.00 -2.16
C VAL A 359 -5.10 -8.06 -1.93
N GLY A 360 -4.65 -7.93 -0.68
CA GLY A 360 -3.24 -8.07 -0.32
C GLY A 360 -2.68 -9.45 -0.68
N ASN A 361 -3.40 -10.52 -0.41
CA ASN A 361 -3.03 -11.87 -0.79
C ASN A 361 -3.03 -12.06 -2.32
N LEU A 362 -4.01 -11.47 -3.03
CA LEU A 362 -4.06 -11.45 -4.50
C LEU A 362 -2.84 -10.77 -5.09
N VAL A 363 -2.53 -9.57 -4.63
CA VAL A 363 -1.34 -8.81 -5.08
C VAL A 363 -0.07 -9.58 -4.72
N GLN A 364 0.05 -10.07 -3.50
CA GLN A 364 1.22 -10.83 -3.05
C GLN A 364 1.39 -12.13 -3.85
N ASN A 365 0.34 -12.90 -4.05
CA ASN A 365 0.43 -14.19 -4.72
C ASN A 365 0.50 -14.04 -6.25
N ALA A 366 -0.30 -13.16 -6.85
CA ALA A 366 -0.27 -12.95 -8.29
C ALA A 366 0.99 -12.22 -8.76
N PHE A 367 1.52 -11.30 -7.96
CA PHE A 367 2.70 -10.51 -8.33
C PHE A 367 4.01 -11.15 -7.85
N PHE A 368 4.06 -11.62 -6.61
CA PHE A 368 5.32 -12.14 -6.03
C PHE A 368 5.52 -13.63 -6.21
N LYS A 369 4.49 -14.46 -6.02
CA LYS A 369 4.62 -15.91 -6.23
C LYS A 369 4.64 -16.29 -7.71
N ALA A 370 3.96 -15.51 -8.56
CA ALA A 370 3.94 -15.75 -10.00
C ALA A 370 5.25 -15.36 -10.69
N ILE A 371 5.97 -14.38 -10.15
CA ILE A 371 7.27 -13.95 -10.67
C ILE A 371 8.42 -14.73 -10.00
N LEU A 372 8.15 -15.44 -8.90
CA LEU A 372 9.13 -16.13 -8.07
C LEU A 372 8.89 -17.65 -8.04
N PRO A 373 9.16 -18.38 -9.12
CA PRO A 373 9.12 -19.82 -9.07
C PRO A 373 10.23 -20.36 -8.15
N GLY A 374 9.90 -20.88 -6.99
CA GLY A 374 10.86 -21.53 -6.10
C GLY A 374 10.77 -21.18 -4.62
N PHE A 375 9.96 -20.22 -4.21
CA PHE A 375 9.81 -19.84 -2.80
C PHE A 375 9.26 -20.96 -1.88
N GLU A 376 8.66 -22.01 -2.45
CA GLU A 376 8.10 -23.13 -1.68
C GLU A 376 9.07 -24.29 -1.43
N ARG A 377 10.31 -24.24 -1.94
CA ARG A 377 11.28 -25.35 -1.83
C ARG A 377 12.42 -25.15 -0.83
N VAL A 378 12.42 -24.10 -0.04
CA VAL A 378 13.35 -23.99 1.09
C VAL A 378 12.58 -24.36 2.35
N ARG A 379 12.60 -25.66 2.65
CA ARG A 379 12.31 -26.19 3.98
C ARG A 379 13.48 -25.92 4.93
#